data_8d721df4cb7c278cd374569fcc3759e2
#
_entry.id   8d721df4cb7c278cd374569fcc3759e2
#
_cell.length_a   1.000
_cell.length_b   1.000
_cell.length_c   1.000
_cell.angle_alpha   90.00
_cell.angle_beta   90.00
_cell.angle_gamma   90.00
#
_symmetry.space_group_name_H-M   'P 1'
#
loop_
_entity.id
_entity.type
_entity.pdbx_description
1 polymer ?
#
loop_
_entity_poly.entity_id
_entity_poly.type
_entity_poly.pdbx_seq_one_letter_code
_entity_poly.pdbx_strand_id
1 'polypeptide(L)'
;LSRFELTIWGARGSIPAPAAANTRFGSDTSCVELRCGDHVIVLDAGTGVVGCGRKLYNGEARDIDVLLTHCHFDHIIGLPFFMPLYHAGTQVRIHAGHFEDDTTCREMVERFMCPPYFPVTPKQFAADIKYCDFRPPDVLDLFPDLRVRTVRLNHPNGAVGYRVEYGGRAVCYITDTEHRPGGLDQGIIDLVAGADIMIYDSMYTDEEYPKYRGFGHSTWEEGVRLCRAAGVPRLVAFHHDISRTDTWLADLVGRAQAVFPGTLVAETGLTLDIAERVRIVEAS
;
A
#
# COMPACT_ATOMS: atom_id res chain seq x y z
N LEU A 1 18.24 14.52 -10.58
CA LEU A 1 17.39 13.33 -10.62
C LEU A 1 15.96 13.75 -10.40
N SER A 2 15.01 13.13 -11.16
CA SER A 2 13.58 13.36 -10.98
C SER A 2 13.13 12.87 -9.59
N ARG A 3 12.18 13.54 -8.98
CA ARG A 3 11.62 13.23 -7.67
C ARG A 3 11.10 11.79 -7.64
N PHE A 4 11.52 10.98 -6.66
CA PHE A 4 10.92 9.69 -6.35
C PHE A 4 10.80 9.59 -4.83
N GLU A 5 9.60 9.83 -4.32
CA GLU A 5 9.32 9.87 -2.89
C GLU A 5 8.16 8.94 -2.56
N LEU A 6 8.25 8.35 -1.37
CA LEU A 6 7.21 7.52 -0.76
C LEU A 6 6.75 8.18 0.53
N THR A 7 5.44 8.32 0.74
CA THR A 7 4.85 8.79 2.01
C THR A 7 3.81 7.79 2.50
N ILE A 8 3.93 7.36 3.75
CA ILE A 8 2.93 6.52 4.43
C ILE A 8 1.83 7.43 5.00
N TRP A 9 0.58 7.19 4.64
CA TRP A 9 -0.58 7.89 5.16
C TRP A 9 -1.39 7.08 6.16
N GLY A 10 -1.29 5.75 6.09
CA GLY A 10 -1.92 4.81 6.99
C GLY A 10 -1.25 3.46 6.86
N ALA A 11 -1.04 2.78 7.99
CA ALA A 11 -0.33 1.51 8.06
C ALA A 11 -1.01 0.46 8.96
N ARG A 12 -2.22 0.72 9.44
CA ARG A 12 -3.02 -0.25 10.21
C ARG A 12 -3.72 -1.23 9.29
N GLY A 13 -3.83 -2.47 9.76
CA GLY A 13 -4.61 -3.51 9.13
C GLY A 13 -6.02 -3.63 9.72
N SER A 14 -6.93 -4.20 8.95
CA SER A 14 -8.30 -4.59 9.27
C SER A 14 -9.26 -3.44 9.55
N ILE A 15 -8.91 -2.50 10.44
CA ILE A 15 -9.76 -1.38 10.83
C ILE A 15 -8.90 -0.26 11.45
N PRO A 16 -9.33 1.02 11.39
CA PRO A 16 -8.66 2.10 12.09
C PRO A 16 -8.56 1.84 13.59
N ALA A 17 -7.43 2.19 14.20
CA ALA A 17 -7.16 1.96 15.62
C ALA A 17 -6.95 3.28 16.40
N PRO A 18 -7.95 4.20 16.45
CA PRO A 18 -7.83 5.48 17.13
C PRO A 18 -7.77 5.26 18.64
N ALA A 19 -6.61 5.53 19.25
CA ALA A 19 -6.41 5.46 20.69
C ALA A 19 -5.27 6.39 21.09
N ALA A 20 -5.26 6.84 22.35
CA ALA A 20 -4.16 7.63 22.88
C ALA A 20 -2.80 6.91 22.83
N ALA A 21 -2.82 5.58 22.82
CA ALA A 21 -1.63 4.73 22.68
C ALA A 21 -1.14 4.53 21.24
N ASN A 22 -1.77 5.15 20.24
CA ASN A 22 -1.51 4.95 18.81
C ASN A 22 -1.28 6.28 18.05
N THR A 23 -0.73 7.29 18.74
CA THR A 23 -0.57 8.63 18.16
C THR A 23 0.69 8.77 17.31
N ARG A 24 1.76 8.04 17.65
CA ARG A 24 3.04 8.10 16.93
C ARG A 24 2.97 7.34 15.61
N PHE A 25 2.66 6.03 15.66
CA PHE A 25 2.62 5.21 14.45
C PHE A 25 1.34 5.41 13.64
N GLY A 26 0.38 6.13 14.21
CA GLY A 26 -0.88 6.45 13.55
C GLY A 26 -1.95 5.39 13.73
N SER A 27 -3.17 5.77 13.35
CA SER A 27 -4.37 4.96 13.52
C SER A 27 -5.06 4.59 12.19
N ASP A 28 -4.61 5.20 11.08
CA ASP A 28 -5.27 5.04 9.78
C ASP A 28 -4.87 3.76 9.07
N THR A 29 -5.80 3.22 8.28
CA THR A 29 -5.60 2.01 7.49
C THR A 29 -4.91 2.30 6.16
N SER A 30 -4.54 1.25 5.47
CA SER A 30 -3.61 1.16 4.35
C SER A 30 -3.75 2.27 3.31
N CYS A 31 -2.74 3.14 3.24
CA CYS A 31 -2.58 4.13 2.17
C CYS A 31 -1.12 4.57 2.06
N VAL A 32 -0.55 4.47 0.87
CA VAL A 32 0.82 4.91 0.57
C VAL A 32 0.80 5.79 -0.68
N GLU A 33 1.42 6.96 -0.63
CA GLU A 33 1.61 7.86 -1.77
C GLU A 33 3.01 7.69 -2.34
N LEU A 34 3.11 7.56 -3.67
CA LEU A 34 4.36 7.67 -4.41
C LEU A 34 4.33 8.89 -5.31
N ARG A 35 5.41 9.67 -5.28
CA ARG A 35 5.67 10.78 -6.20
C ARG A 35 6.77 10.39 -7.17
N CYS A 36 6.41 10.24 -8.44
CA CYS A 36 7.31 9.87 -9.53
C CYS A 36 7.39 11.05 -10.50
N GLY A 37 8.32 12.00 -10.26
CA GLY A 37 8.30 13.30 -10.92
C GLY A 37 7.03 14.06 -10.60
N ASP A 38 6.23 14.39 -11.63
CA ASP A 38 4.92 15.06 -11.50
C ASP A 38 3.76 14.07 -11.33
N HIS A 39 4.01 12.76 -11.52
CA HIS A 39 3.00 11.71 -11.40
C HIS A 39 2.78 11.30 -9.95
N VAL A 40 1.54 11.01 -9.62
CA VAL A 40 1.13 10.55 -8.30
C VAL A 40 0.51 9.17 -8.40
N ILE A 41 1.03 8.24 -7.62
CA ILE A 41 0.40 6.94 -7.38
C ILE A 41 -0.04 6.88 -5.92
N VAL A 42 -1.27 6.44 -5.69
CA VAL A 42 -1.81 6.11 -4.38
C VAL A 42 -2.03 4.60 -4.34
N LEU A 43 -1.32 3.92 -3.45
CA LEU A 43 -1.45 2.49 -3.21
C LEU A 43 -2.44 2.30 -2.06
N ASP A 44 -3.58 1.73 -2.36
CA ASP A 44 -4.75 1.56 -1.52
C ASP A 44 -5.42 2.87 -1.03
N ALA A 45 -6.68 2.77 -0.70
CA ALA A 45 -7.56 3.85 -0.30
C ALA A 45 -8.27 3.56 1.03
N GLY A 46 -7.51 3.03 2.02
CA GLY A 46 -7.96 2.95 3.41
C GLY A 46 -8.17 4.34 4.01
N THR A 47 -8.38 4.44 5.33
CA THR A 47 -8.67 5.75 5.94
C THR A 47 -7.52 6.76 5.78
N GLY A 48 -6.27 6.30 5.63
CA GLY A 48 -5.13 7.18 5.35
C GLY A 48 -5.28 8.02 4.08
N VAL A 49 -6.09 7.57 3.11
CA VAL A 49 -6.32 8.32 1.87
C VAL A 49 -7.01 9.67 2.10
N VAL A 50 -7.68 9.86 3.23
CA VAL A 50 -8.33 11.13 3.58
C VAL A 50 -7.28 12.23 3.78
N GLY A 51 -6.21 11.93 4.53
CA GLY A 51 -5.08 12.85 4.72
C GLY A 51 -4.33 13.11 3.41
N CYS A 52 -4.02 12.04 2.68
CA CYS A 52 -3.41 12.09 1.36
C CYS A 52 -4.24 12.96 0.40
N GLY A 53 -5.54 12.69 0.31
CA GLY A 53 -6.45 13.41 -0.58
C GLY A 53 -6.55 14.90 -0.30
N ARG A 54 -6.53 15.32 0.99
CA ARG A 54 -6.49 16.74 1.37
C ARG A 54 -5.22 17.42 0.88
N LYS A 55 -4.06 16.78 1.05
CA LYS A 55 -2.78 17.31 0.57
C LYS A 55 -2.79 17.43 -0.96
N LEU A 56 -3.25 16.40 -1.66
CA LEU A 56 -3.33 16.39 -3.13
C LEU A 56 -4.31 17.44 -3.66
N TYR A 57 -5.47 17.59 -3.03
CA TYR A 57 -6.50 18.58 -3.41
C TYR A 57 -5.99 20.00 -3.33
N ASN A 58 -5.23 20.33 -2.29
CA ASN A 58 -4.63 21.66 -2.07
C ASN A 58 -3.34 21.88 -2.88
N GLY A 59 -2.77 20.81 -3.45
CA GLY A 59 -1.58 20.84 -4.29
C GLY A 59 -1.90 21.02 -5.77
N GLU A 60 -0.87 20.90 -6.61
CA GLU A 60 -0.97 21.06 -8.07
C GLU A 60 -1.22 19.74 -8.82
N ALA A 61 -1.11 18.59 -8.14
CA ALA A 61 -1.29 17.29 -8.78
C ALA A 61 -2.72 17.11 -9.29
N ARG A 62 -2.85 16.86 -10.59
CA ARG A 62 -4.14 16.69 -11.28
C ARG A 62 -4.22 15.40 -12.08
N ASP A 63 -3.18 14.57 -12.01
CA ASP A 63 -3.08 13.28 -12.68
C ASP A 63 -2.66 12.21 -11.67
N ILE A 64 -3.60 11.34 -11.30
CA ILE A 64 -3.47 10.44 -10.16
C ILE A 64 -3.87 9.04 -10.56
N ASP A 65 -3.02 8.06 -10.27
CA ASP A 65 -3.33 6.63 -10.33
C ASP A 65 -3.58 6.09 -8.92
N VAL A 66 -4.73 5.48 -8.69
CA VAL A 66 -5.06 4.73 -7.48
C VAL A 66 -4.95 3.25 -7.80
N LEU A 67 -4.01 2.56 -7.20
CA LEU A 67 -3.77 1.13 -7.39
C LEU A 67 -4.28 0.37 -6.16
N LEU A 68 -5.39 -0.35 -6.31
CA LEU A 68 -5.98 -1.12 -5.23
C LEU A 68 -5.39 -2.53 -5.21
N THR A 69 -4.87 -2.95 -4.06
CA THR A 69 -4.40 -4.33 -3.87
C THR A 69 -5.56 -5.29 -3.88
N HIS A 70 -6.64 -4.95 -3.19
CA HIS A 70 -7.90 -5.69 -3.14
C HIS A 70 -9.00 -4.81 -2.52
N CYS A 71 -10.21 -5.36 -2.35
CA CYS A 71 -11.38 -4.60 -1.92
C CYS A 71 -11.85 -4.89 -0.48
N HIS A 72 -11.00 -5.38 0.42
CA HIS A 72 -11.33 -5.40 1.84
C HIS A 72 -11.47 -3.97 2.38
N PHE A 73 -12.27 -3.79 3.43
CA PHE A 73 -12.69 -2.46 3.89
C PHE A 73 -11.51 -1.54 4.23
N ASP A 74 -10.51 -2.06 4.89
CA ASP A 74 -9.34 -1.29 5.31
C ASP A 74 -8.45 -0.80 4.15
N HIS A 75 -8.72 -1.28 2.91
CA HIS A 75 -8.05 -0.85 1.69
C HIS A 75 -8.89 0.07 0.81
N ILE A 76 -10.22 0.17 1.05
CA ILE A 76 -11.10 0.97 0.20
C ILE A 76 -12.03 1.93 0.98
N ILE A 77 -12.15 1.81 2.31
CA ILE A 77 -13.14 2.55 3.11
C ILE A 77 -12.98 4.07 3.01
N GLY A 78 -11.77 4.55 2.74
CA GLY A 78 -11.49 5.97 2.55
C GLY A 78 -11.78 6.50 1.14
N LEU A 79 -11.96 5.62 0.15
CA LEU A 79 -12.15 6.02 -1.25
C LEU A 79 -13.26 7.07 -1.44
N PRO A 80 -14.45 6.93 -0.81
CA PRO A 80 -15.51 7.92 -0.92
C PRO A 80 -15.14 9.31 -0.39
N PHE A 81 -14.08 9.42 0.39
CA PHE A 81 -13.58 10.66 1.01
C PHE A 81 -12.29 11.16 0.36
N PHE A 82 -11.85 10.55 -0.74
CA PHE A 82 -10.69 10.98 -1.49
C PHE A 82 -11.00 12.24 -2.27
N MET A 83 -10.66 13.39 -1.71
CA MET A 83 -11.05 14.71 -2.23
C MET A 83 -10.75 14.95 -3.72
N PRO A 84 -9.64 14.45 -4.31
CA PRO A 84 -9.39 14.60 -5.73
C PRO A 84 -10.51 14.09 -6.65
N LEU A 85 -11.32 13.09 -6.22
CA LEU A 85 -12.46 12.60 -6.99
C LEU A 85 -13.55 13.67 -7.21
N TYR A 86 -13.61 14.66 -6.33
CA TYR A 86 -14.61 15.76 -6.38
C TYR A 86 -14.05 17.06 -6.94
N HIS A 87 -12.82 17.05 -7.47
CA HIS A 87 -12.19 18.24 -8.03
C HIS A 87 -12.28 18.21 -9.56
N ALA A 88 -13.04 19.17 -10.15
CA ALA A 88 -13.10 19.34 -11.59
C ALA A 88 -11.70 19.65 -12.17
N GLY A 89 -11.35 19.00 -13.28
CA GLY A 89 -10.04 19.11 -13.92
C GLY A 89 -8.96 18.18 -13.36
N THR A 90 -9.29 17.32 -12.38
CA THR A 90 -8.43 16.20 -11.97
C THR A 90 -8.76 14.98 -12.82
N GLN A 91 -7.74 14.25 -13.24
CA GLN A 91 -7.87 12.88 -13.81
C GLN A 91 -7.51 11.87 -12.75
N VAL A 92 -8.37 10.89 -12.51
CA VAL A 92 -8.11 9.79 -11.58
C VAL A 92 -8.33 8.47 -12.29
N ARG A 93 -7.30 7.63 -12.36
CA ARG A 93 -7.39 6.25 -12.82
C ARG A 93 -7.41 5.32 -11.61
N ILE A 94 -8.47 4.53 -11.47
CA ILE A 94 -8.59 3.53 -10.40
C ILE A 94 -8.33 2.17 -11.03
N HIS A 95 -7.31 1.48 -10.53
CA HIS A 95 -6.87 0.18 -11.03
C HIS A 95 -7.20 -0.92 -10.02
N ALA A 96 -7.79 -2.02 -10.49
CA ALA A 96 -8.03 -3.22 -9.70
C ALA A 96 -7.85 -4.49 -10.53
N GLY A 97 -7.18 -5.50 -9.97
CA GLY A 97 -6.85 -6.74 -10.70
C GLY A 97 -6.93 -8.01 -9.84
N HIS A 98 -7.49 -7.92 -8.63
CA HIS A 98 -7.55 -9.03 -7.68
C HIS A 98 -8.71 -10.00 -7.90
N PHE A 99 -9.74 -9.61 -8.65
CA PHE A 99 -10.96 -10.40 -8.81
C PHE A 99 -10.69 -11.78 -9.42
N GLU A 100 -11.37 -12.79 -8.91
CA GLU A 100 -11.33 -14.17 -9.41
C GLU A 100 -12.42 -14.45 -10.43
N ASP A 101 -13.47 -13.62 -10.42
CA ASP A 101 -14.59 -13.64 -11.36
C ASP A 101 -14.50 -12.51 -12.39
N ASP A 102 -15.58 -12.25 -13.11
CA ASP A 102 -15.69 -11.18 -14.10
C ASP A 102 -16.07 -9.82 -13.51
N THR A 103 -16.00 -9.66 -12.18
CA THR A 103 -16.22 -8.36 -11.51
C THR A 103 -15.19 -7.34 -12.00
N THR A 104 -15.67 -6.18 -12.41
CA THR A 104 -14.83 -5.07 -12.86
C THR A 104 -14.53 -4.08 -11.73
N CYS A 105 -13.45 -3.32 -11.88
CA CYS A 105 -13.13 -2.21 -10.98
C CYS A 105 -14.30 -1.23 -10.84
N ARG A 106 -14.97 -0.89 -11.94
CA ARG A 106 -16.16 -0.02 -11.94
C ARG A 106 -17.27 -0.61 -11.09
N GLU A 107 -17.64 -1.87 -11.31
CA GLU A 107 -18.71 -2.53 -10.56
C GLU A 107 -18.40 -2.60 -9.06
N MET A 108 -17.16 -2.87 -8.71
CA MET A 108 -16.73 -2.88 -7.32
C MET A 108 -16.94 -1.51 -6.66
N VAL A 109 -16.47 -0.42 -7.29
CA VAL A 109 -16.64 0.94 -6.76
C VAL A 109 -18.14 1.32 -6.68
N GLU A 110 -18.94 0.99 -7.70
CA GLU A 110 -20.39 1.26 -7.72
C GLU A 110 -21.15 0.48 -6.64
N ARG A 111 -20.79 -0.79 -6.39
CA ARG A 111 -21.36 -1.61 -5.32
C ARG A 111 -20.95 -1.12 -3.94
N PHE A 112 -19.70 -0.68 -3.79
CA PHE A 112 -19.20 -0.16 -2.52
C PHE A 112 -19.83 1.19 -2.18
N MET A 113 -20.00 2.07 -3.16
CA MET A 113 -20.58 3.42 -3.00
C MET A 113 -22.03 3.44 -3.43
N CYS A 114 -22.91 2.72 -2.72
CA CYS A 114 -24.34 2.66 -3.04
C CYS A 114 -25.22 2.72 -1.78
N PRO A 115 -26.43 3.27 -1.89
CA PRO A 115 -27.44 3.13 -0.84
C PRO A 115 -27.78 1.65 -0.56
N PRO A 116 -28.09 1.29 0.67
CA PRO A 116 -28.24 2.16 1.86
C PRO A 116 -26.93 2.41 2.62
N TYR A 117 -25.81 1.83 2.19
CA TYR A 117 -24.54 1.86 2.93
C TYR A 117 -23.81 3.21 2.77
N PHE A 118 -23.91 3.84 1.60
CA PHE A 118 -23.32 5.14 1.35
C PHE A 118 -24.26 6.01 0.50
N PRO A 119 -24.48 7.30 0.88
CA PRO A 119 -25.47 8.14 0.20
C PRO A 119 -24.97 8.75 -1.11
N VAL A 120 -23.63 8.89 -1.27
CA VAL A 120 -22.99 9.48 -2.46
C VAL A 120 -22.58 8.35 -3.39
N THR A 121 -23.00 8.41 -4.64
CA THR A 121 -22.58 7.44 -5.66
C THR A 121 -21.46 8.00 -6.54
N PRO A 122 -20.73 7.18 -7.29
CA PRO A 122 -19.69 7.67 -8.21
C PRO A 122 -20.17 8.68 -9.25
N LYS A 123 -21.48 8.82 -9.46
CA LYS A 123 -22.05 9.84 -10.34
C LYS A 123 -21.82 11.28 -9.87
N GLN A 124 -21.53 11.47 -8.59
CA GLN A 124 -21.23 12.79 -8.01
C GLN A 124 -19.73 13.17 -8.13
N PHE A 125 -18.89 12.29 -8.64
CA PHE A 125 -17.49 12.65 -8.91
C PHE A 125 -17.42 13.76 -9.97
N ALA A 126 -16.61 14.78 -9.70
CA ALA A 126 -16.38 15.88 -10.62
C ALA A 126 -15.08 15.69 -11.44
N ALA A 127 -14.21 14.82 -11.01
CA ALA A 127 -12.99 14.44 -11.73
C ALA A 127 -13.30 13.57 -12.95
N ASP A 128 -12.39 13.53 -13.92
CA ASP A 128 -12.42 12.57 -15.01
C ASP A 128 -11.92 11.23 -14.49
N ILE A 129 -12.85 10.25 -14.34
CA ILE A 129 -12.56 8.95 -13.74
C ILE A 129 -12.42 7.89 -14.82
N LYS A 130 -11.30 7.16 -14.79
CA LYS A 130 -11.11 5.93 -15.56
C LYS A 130 -11.00 4.74 -14.62
N TYR A 131 -11.74 3.68 -14.91
CA TYR A 131 -11.62 2.39 -14.23
C TYR A 131 -10.80 1.47 -15.09
N CYS A 132 -9.74 0.92 -14.53
CA CYS A 132 -8.73 0.14 -15.25
C CYS A 132 -8.66 -1.26 -14.66
N ASP A 133 -9.15 -2.22 -15.40
CA ASP A 133 -9.06 -3.63 -15.04
C ASP A 133 -7.76 -4.22 -15.58
N PHE A 134 -7.15 -5.12 -14.80
CA PHE A 134 -5.98 -5.89 -15.20
C PHE A 134 -5.97 -7.24 -14.48
N ARG A 135 -5.05 -8.12 -14.84
CA ARG A 135 -4.88 -9.41 -14.13
C ARG A 135 -3.40 -9.71 -13.91
N PRO A 136 -2.95 -9.96 -12.65
CA PRO A 136 -1.58 -10.39 -12.43
C PRO A 136 -1.25 -11.66 -13.24
N PRO A 137 -0.08 -11.72 -13.88
CA PRO A 137 1.10 -10.85 -13.70
C PRO A 137 1.22 -9.69 -14.72
N ASP A 138 0.13 -9.05 -15.11
CA ASP A 138 0.18 -7.95 -16.07
C ASP A 138 1.18 -6.85 -15.64
N VAL A 139 1.73 -6.16 -16.64
CA VAL A 139 2.57 -4.99 -16.47
C VAL A 139 1.78 -3.76 -16.91
N LEU A 140 1.69 -2.77 -16.03
CA LEU A 140 0.99 -1.52 -16.27
C LEU A 140 2.04 -0.46 -16.63
N ASP A 141 2.09 -0.05 -17.89
CA ASP A 141 2.90 1.07 -18.35
C ASP A 141 2.07 2.35 -18.19
N LEU A 142 2.17 3.00 -17.00
CA LEU A 142 1.36 4.17 -16.65
C LEU A 142 1.82 5.40 -17.44
N PHE A 143 3.15 5.58 -17.54
CA PHE A 143 3.80 6.62 -18.31
C PHE A 143 5.08 6.06 -18.94
N PRO A 144 5.72 6.77 -19.88
CA PRO A 144 6.89 6.24 -20.61
C PRO A 144 8.05 5.78 -19.74
N ASP A 145 8.21 6.40 -18.56
CA ASP A 145 9.28 6.13 -17.58
C ASP A 145 8.77 5.57 -16.24
N LEU A 146 7.48 5.27 -16.15
CA LEU A 146 6.81 4.77 -14.94
C LEU A 146 6.08 3.46 -15.24
N ARG A 147 6.62 2.38 -14.74
CA ARG A 147 6.10 1.02 -14.93
C ARG A 147 5.71 0.38 -13.62
N VAL A 148 4.61 -0.36 -13.63
CA VAL A 148 4.17 -1.14 -12.47
C VAL A 148 4.03 -2.61 -12.87
N ARG A 149 4.82 -3.47 -12.23
CA ARG A 149 4.68 -4.93 -12.36
C ARG A 149 3.82 -5.46 -11.25
N THR A 150 3.08 -6.53 -11.51
CA THR A 150 2.10 -7.08 -10.59
C THR A 150 2.34 -8.56 -10.30
N VAL A 151 1.93 -9.02 -9.13
CA VAL A 151 1.89 -10.43 -8.73
C VAL A 151 0.64 -10.72 -7.93
N ARG A 152 0.12 -11.94 -8.06
CA ARG A 152 -0.98 -12.39 -7.20
C ARG A 152 -0.44 -12.81 -5.83
N LEU A 153 -1.05 -12.31 -4.78
CA LEU A 153 -0.72 -12.62 -3.40
C LEU A 153 -1.62 -13.74 -2.83
N ASN A 154 -1.12 -14.41 -1.80
CA ASN A 154 -1.84 -15.46 -1.08
C ASN A 154 -2.73 -14.86 0.01
N HIS A 155 -3.90 -14.38 -0.38
CA HIS A 155 -4.85 -13.73 0.51
C HIS A 155 -6.29 -14.18 0.18
N PRO A 156 -7.21 -14.28 1.18
CA PRO A 156 -8.61 -14.59 0.91
C PRO A 156 -9.23 -13.61 -0.09
N ASN A 157 -9.97 -14.14 -1.06
CA ASN A 157 -10.55 -13.41 -2.19
C ASN A 157 -9.53 -12.77 -3.16
N GLY A 158 -8.23 -13.07 -2.99
CA GLY A 158 -7.14 -12.55 -3.81
C GLY A 158 -6.72 -11.14 -3.44
N ALA A 159 -5.42 -10.89 -3.62
CA ALA A 159 -4.81 -9.56 -3.54
C ALA A 159 -3.69 -9.45 -4.57
N VAL A 160 -3.25 -8.22 -4.84
CA VAL A 160 -2.20 -7.89 -5.82
C VAL A 160 -1.04 -7.20 -5.13
N GLY A 161 0.16 -7.76 -5.31
CA GLY A 161 1.42 -7.09 -4.99
C GLY A 161 1.89 -6.24 -6.17
N TYR A 162 2.46 -5.08 -5.87
CA TYR A 162 2.94 -4.13 -6.85
C TYR A 162 4.44 -3.89 -6.73
N ARG A 163 5.11 -3.76 -7.87
CA ARG A 163 6.46 -3.21 -8.00
C ARG A 163 6.39 -1.98 -8.89
N VAL A 164 6.64 -0.81 -8.33
CA VAL A 164 6.68 0.48 -9.03
C VAL A 164 8.12 0.80 -9.39
N GLU A 165 8.39 0.95 -10.68
CA GLU A 165 9.72 1.23 -11.25
C GLU A 165 9.72 2.64 -11.85
N TYR A 166 10.65 3.50 -11.37
CA TYR A 166 10.82 4.85 -11.85
C TYR A 166 12.26 5.32 -11.69
N GLY A 167 12.85 5.96 -12.73
CA GLY A 167 14.19 6.52 -12.66
C GLY A 167 15.31 5.52 -12.32
N GLY A 168 15.13 4.24 -12.67
CA GLY A 168 16.09 3.16 -12.35
C GLY A 168 16.01 2.66 -10.90
N ARG A 169 14.97 3.06 -10.16
CA ARG A 169 14.68 2.66 -8.79
C ARG A 169 13.38 1.88 -8.72
N ALA A 170 13.19 1.11 -7.64
CA ALA A 170 11.99 0.30 -7.47
C ALA A 170 11.52 0.26 -6.03
N VAL A 171 10.21 0.43 -5.84
CA VAL A 171 9.48 0.23 -4.59
C VAL A 171 8.50 -0.92 -4.78
N CYS A 172 8.48 -1.87 -3.85
CA CYS A 172 7.51 -2.95 -3.84
C CYS A 172 6.52 -2.78 -2.69
N TYR A 173 5.22 -2.99 -2.98
CA TYR A 173 4.13 -2.95 -2.02
C TYR A 173 3.47 -4.32 -1.99
N ILE A 174 3.72 -5.07 -0.91
CA ILE A 174 3.33 -6.47 -0.71
C ILE A 174 2.59 -6.53 0.63
N THR A 175 1.38 -6.06 0.64
CA THR A 175 0.50 -6.15 1.81
C THR A 175 -0.52 -7.27 1.61
N ASP A 176 -1.09 -7.76 2.71
CA ASP A 176 -2.12 -8.80 2.69
C ASP A 176 -1.69 -10.07 1.94
N THR A 177 -0.77 -10.76 2.57
CA THR A 177 -0.28 -12.04 2.07
C THR A 177 0.06 -12.98 3.20
N GLU A 178 -0.35 -14.23 3.06
CA GLU A 178 -0.01 -15.31 3.99
C GLU A 178 1.16 -16.14 3.45
N HIS A 179 1.93 -16.73 4.36
CA HIS A 179 3.01 -17.63 4.01
C HIS A 179 2.54 -18.78 3.11
N ARG A 180 3.34 -19.14 2.12
CA ARG A 180 3.05 -20.33 1.32
C ARG A 180 3.54 -21.59 2.01
N PRO A 181 2.79 -22.70 1.91
CA PRO A 181 3.30 -24.00 2.36
C PRO A 181 4.57 -24.38 1.58
N GLY A 182 5.60 -24.83 2.31
CA GLY A 182 6.81 -25.36 1.69
C GLY A 182 7.95 -24.40 1.44
N GLY A 183 7.83 -23.12 1.80
CA GLY A 183 8.91 -22.15 1.69
C GLY A 183 8.46 -20.74 1.36
N LEU A 184 9.43 -19.89 1.03
CA LEU A 184 9.17 -18.52 0.63
C LEU A 184 8.38 -18.45 -0.69
N ASP A 185 7.53 -17.44 -0.84
CA ASP A 185 6.77 -17.25 -2.07
C ASP A 185 7.71 -16.78 -3.20
N GLN A 186 7.92 -17.67 -4.18
CA GLN A 186 8.81 -17.40 -5.32
C GLN A 186 8.28 -16.25 -6.19
N GLY A 187 6.94 -16.10 -6.32
CA GLY A 187 6.35 -14.99 -7.07
C GLY A 187 6.68 -13.64 -6.44
N ILE A 188 6.66 -13.55 -5.11
CA ILE A 188 7.10 -12.36 -4.38
C ILE A 188 8.60 -12.14 -4.57
N ILE A 189 9.44 -13.18 -4.40
CA ILE A 189 10.90 -13.08 -4.59
C ILE A 189 11.22 -12.51 -5.98
N ASP A 190 10.61 -13.08 -7.03
CA ASP A 190 10.85 -12.66 -8.41
C ASP A 190 10.40 -11.22 -8.67
N LEU A 191 9.27 -10.79 -8.06
CA LEU A 191 8.79 -9.43 -8.20
C LEU A 191 9.70 -8.43 -7.51
N VAL A 192 10.14 -8.72 -6.28
CA VAL A 192 10.88 -7.75 -5.45
C VAL A 192 12.39 -7.78 -5.69
N ALA A 193 12.90 -8.72 -6.50
CA ALA A 193 14.33 -8.90 -6.75
C ALA A 193 15.02 -7.57 -7.11
N GLY A 194 16.04 -7.20 -6.31
CA GLY A 194 16.82 -5.99 -6.50
C GLY A 194 16.05 -4.67 -6.34
N ALA A 195 14.85 -4.67 -5.73
CA ALA A 195 14.16 -3.43 -5.39
C ALA A 195 14.91 -2.67 -4.27
N ASP A 196 14.70 -1.36 -4.20
CA ASP A 196 15.32 -0.52 -3.17
C ASP A 196 14.59 -0.65 -1.82
N ILE A 197 13.27 -0.88 -1.87
CA ILE A 197 12.39 -0.99 -0.70
C ILE A 197 11.33 -2.05 -0.97
N MET A 198 11.03 -2.86 0.05
CA MET A 198 9.82 -3.67 0.12
C MET A 198 8.99 -3.23 1.33
N ILE A 199 7.77 -2.76 1.09
CA ILE A 199 6.72 -2.60 2.10
C ILE A 199 6.02 -3.94 2.21
N TYR A 200 5.92 -4.51 3.43
CA TYR A 200 5.47 -5.88 3.59
C TYR A 200 4.53 -6.06 4.77
N ASP A 201 3.52 -6.90 4.60
CA ASP A 201 2.58 -7.33 5.64
C ASP A 201 3.32 -7.89 6.86
N SER A 202 3.13 -7.24 7.99
CA SER A 202 3.83 -7.52 9.24
C SER A 202 2.86 -7.51 10.42
N MET A 203 1.65 -8.00 10.20
CA MET A 203 0.58 -8.02 11.19
C MET A 203 0.97 -8.83 12.43
N TYR A 204 1.70 -9.94 12.22
CA TYR A 204 2.07 -10.88 13.28
C TYR A 204 3.58 -10.99 13.45
N THR A 205 3.98 -11.73 14.49
CA THR A 205 5.32 -12.28 14.68
C THR A 205 5.30 -13.77 14.33
N ASP A 206 6.48 -14.37 14.07
CA ASP A 206 6.59 -15.82 13.83
C ASP A 206 6.06 -16.65 15.01
N GLU A 207 6.16 -16.13 16.25
CA GLU A 207 5.63 -16.79 17.45
C GLU A 207 4.09 -16.81 17.46
N GLU A 208 3.47 -15.74 16.99
CA GLU A 208 2.01 -15.60 16.93
C GLU A 208 1.39 -16.31 15.75
N TYR A 209 2.10 -16.34 14.63
CA TYR A 209 1.61 -16.79 13.32
C TYR A 209 0.88 -18.15 13.34
N PRO A 210 1.33 -19.20 14.08
CA PRO A 210 0.62 -20.47 14.11
C PRO A 210 -0.84 -20.39 14.53
N LYS A 211 -1.22 -19.36 15.32
CA LYS A 211 -2.59 -19.11 15.80
C LYS A 211 -3.48 -18.44 14.75
N TYR A 212 -2.86 -17.78 13.77
CA TYR A 212 -3.54 -16.93 12.80
C TYR A 212 -3.41 -17.43 11.35
N ARG A 213 -2.98 -18.68 11.15
CA ARG A 213 -2.97 -19.30 9.83
C ARG A 213 -4.37 -19.32 9.22
N GLY A 214 -4.47 -18.98 7.93
CA GLY A 214 -5.74 -18.89 7.22
C GLY A 214 -6.40 -17.53 7.29
N PHE A 215 -5.80 -16.56 8.00
CA PHE A 215 -6.31 -15.18 8.08
C PHE A 215 -5.77 -14.28 6.97
N GLY A 216 -4.81 -14.78 6.18
CA GLY A 216 -4.32 -14.08 5.00
C GLY A 216 -3.20 -13.07 5.27
N HIS A 217 -2.56 -13.12 6.44
CA HIS A 217 -1.51 -12.16 6.84
C HIS A 217 -0.20 -12.84 7.21
N SER A 218 0.87 -12.02 7.29
CA SER A 218 2.24 -12.45 7.43
C SER A 218 2.93 -11.93 8.70
N THR A 219 4.24 -12.14 8.75
CA THR A 219 5.12 -11.74 9.86
C THR A 219 6.22 -10.84 9.35
N TRP A 220 6.70 -9.92 10.20
CA TRP A 220 7.86 -9.11 9.83
C TRP A 220 9.12 -9.95 9.58
N GLU A 221 9.26 -11.10 10.27
CA GLU A 221 10.36 -12.03 10.08
C GLU A 221 10.34 -12.66 8.67
N GLU A 222 9.15 -12.98 8.13
CA GLU A 222 9.01 -13.46 6.76
C GLU A 222 9.43 -12.37 5.77
N GLY A 223 9.04 -11.12 6.04
CA GLY A 223 9.51 -9.97 5.26
C GLY A 223 11.04 -9.87 5.21
N VAL A 224 11.72 -10.10 6.34
CA VAL A 224 13.19 -10.14 6.40
C VAL A 224 13.74 -11.30 5.57
N ARG A 225 13.12 -12.49 5.65
CA ARG A 225 13.56 -13.67 4.86
C ARG A 225 13.44 -13.40 3.36
N LEU A 226 12.33 -12.80 2.93
CA LEU A 226 12.11 -12.41 1.52
C LEU A 226 13.10 -11.34 1.06
N CYS A 227 13.34 -10.29 1.86
CA CYS A 227 14.34 -9.27 1.56
C CYS A 227 15.73 -9.87 1.34
N ARG A 228 16.16 -10.79 2.22
CA ARG A 228 17.45 -11.48 2.10
C ARG A 228 17.53 -12.34 0.84
N ALA A 229 16.47 -13.10 0.57
CA ALA A 229 16.42 -13.98 -0.61
C ALA A 229 16.44 -13.21 -1.92
N ALA A 230 15.81 -12.04 -1.97
CA ALA A 230 15.67 -11.21 -3.18
C ALA A 230 16.70 -10.09 -3.28
N GLY A 231 17.62 -9.93 -2.31
CA GLY A 231 18.63 -8.87 -2.31
C GLY A 231 18.05 -7.47 -2.11
N VAL A 232 16.92 -7.33 -1.41
CA VAL A 232 16.28 -6.05 -1.10
C VAL A 232 16.91 -5.46 0.17
N PRO A 233 17.49 -4.26 0.14
CA PRO A 233 18.23 -3.72 1.28
C PRO A 233 17.36 -3.14 2.41
N ARG A 234 16.07 -2.85 2.13
CA ARG A 234 15.18 -2.20 3.10
C ARG A 234 13.81 -2.87 3.14
N LEU A 235 13.39 -3.18 4.37
CA LEU A 235 12.04 -3.63 4.70
C LEU A 235 11.29 -2.48 5.39
N VAL A 236 10.05 -2.21 4.99
CA VAL A 236 9.11 -1.40 5.74
C VAL A 236 8.03 -2.35 6.28
N ALA A 237 8.08 -2.65 7.58
CA ALA A 237 7.03 -3.43 8.24
C ALA A 237 5.74 -2.62 8.25
N PHE A 238 4.69 -3.18 7.67
CA PHE A 238 3.41 -2.51 7.38
C PHE A 238 2.23 -3.36 7.84
N HIS A 239 1.02 -2.84 7.77
CA HIS A 239 -0.23 -3.55 8.07
C HIS A 239 -0.30 -4.03 9.52
N HIS A 240 -0.06 -3.09 10.47
CA HIS A 240 0.00 -3.39 11.89
C HIS A 240 -1.36 -3.81 12.44
N ASP A 241 -1.38 -4.90 13.19
CA ASP A 241 -2.58 -5.32 13.94
C ASP A 241 -3.10 -4.20 14.85
N ILE A 242 -4.42 -4.13 15.00
CA ILE A 242 -5.10 -3.07 15.77
C ILE A 242 -4.69 -3.03 17.24
N SER A 243 -4.23 -4.16 17.79
CA SER A 243 -3.76 -4.26 19.18
C SER A 243 -2.36 -3.70 19.41
N ARG A 244 -1.60 -3.40 18.34
CA ARG A 244 -0.22 -2.91 18.44
C ARG A 244 -0.21 -1.45 18.88
N THR A 245 0.20 -1.20 20.12
CA THR A 245 0.39 0.15 20.64
C THR A 245 1.68 0.78 20.13
N ASP A 246 1.82 2.10 20.28
CA ASP A 246 3.06 2.82 19.99
C ASP A 246 4.28 2.24 20.74
N THR A 247 4.10 1.81 21.98
CA THR A 247 5.15 1.16 22.77
C THR A 247 5.58 -0.17 22.15
N TRP A 248 4.61 -0.98 21.73
CA TRP A 248 4.90 -2.27 21.09
C TRP A 248 5.63 -2.08 19.74
N LEU A 249 5.16 -1.14 18.92
CA LEU A 249 5.78 -0.84 17.61
C LEU A 249 7.18 -0.22 17.77
N ALA A 250 7.40 0.60 18.80
CA ALA A 250 8.73 1.13 19.12
C ALA A 250 9.72 0.02 19.55
N ASP A 251 9.25 -0.99 20.30
CA ASP A 251 10.04 -2.18 20.63
C ASP A 251 10.35 -2.99 19.36
N LEU A 252 9.36 -3.15 18.47
CA LEU A 252 9.55 -3.83 17.20
C LEU A 252 10.66 -3.19 16.35
N VAL A 253 10.79 -1.86 16.32
CA VAL A 253 11.88 -1.17 15.62
C VAL A 253 13.23 -1.73 16.08
N GLY A 254 13.47 -1.79 17.39
CA GLY A 254 14.74 -2.29 17.95
C GLY A 254 14.98 -3.76 17.61
N ARG A 255 13.96 -4.61 17.80
CA ARG A 255 14.03 -6.05 17.51
C ARG A 255 14.31 -6.33 16.03
N ALA A 256 13.57 -5.68 15.16
CA ALA A 256 13.69 -5.89 13.72
C ALA A 256 15.03 -5.38 13.17
N GLN A 257 15.50 -4.22 13.62
CA GLN A 257 16.79 -3.67 13.21
C GLN A 257 17.98 -4.49 13.73
N ALA A 258 17.86 -5.12 14.87
CA ALA A 258 18.89 -6.04 15.36
C ALA A 258 19.05 -7.28 14.43
N VAL A 259 17.98 -7.72 13.76
CA VAL A 259 17.97 -8.85 12.81
C VAL A 259 18.31 -8.40 11.40
N PHE A 260 17.74 -7.27 10.96
CA PHE A 260 17.91 -6.70 9.63
C PHE A 260 17.99 -5.17 9.74
N PRO A 261 19.20 -4.57 9.75
CA PRO A 261 19.41 -3.14 10.02
C PRO A 261 18.65 -2.20 9.06
N GLY A 262 18.31 -2.67 7.85
CA GLY A 262 17.49 -1.93 6.88
C GLY A 262 16.00 -1.89 7.18
N THR A 263 15.54 -2.41 8.33
CA THR A 263 14.11 -2.42 8.66
C THR A 263 13.65 -1.07 9.20
N LEU A 264 12.54 -0.58 8.65
CA LEU A 264 11.72 0.49 9.16
C LEU A 264 10.37 -0.09 9.60
N VAL A 265 9.73 0.53 10.56
CA VAL A 265 8.34 0.24 10.94
C VAL A 265 7.50 1.41 10.45
N ALA A 266 6.46 1.11 9.66
CA ALA A 266 5.63 2.13 9.05
C ALA A 266 4.92 2.99 10.10
N GLU A 267 5.00 4.31 9.95
CA GLU A 267 4.26 5.27 10.76
C GLU A 267 3.63 6.33 9.84
N THR A 268 2.49 6.87 10.24
CA THR A 268 1.81 7.92 9.47
C THR A 268 2.70 9.17 9.38
N GLY A 269 2.91 9.66 8.15
CA GLY A 269 3.79 10.80 7.87
C GLY A 269 5.24 10.41 7.53
N LEU A 270 5.65 9.15 7.72
CA LEU A 270 6.97 8.70 7.29
C LEU A 270 7.13 8.94 5.78
N THR A 271 8.12 9.75 5.43
CA THR A 271 8.44 10.05 4.03
C THR A 271 9.87 9.60 3.72
N LEU A 272 10.04 8.89 2.61
CA LEU A 272 11.33 8.38 2.14
C LEU A 272 11.63 8.96 0.74
N ASP A 273 12.80 9.58 0.59
CA ASP A 273 13.37 9.93 -0.71
C ASP A 273 14.12 8.70 -1.27
N ILE A 274 13.77 8.31 -2.48
CA ILE A 274 14.27 7.09 -3.15
C ILE A 274 15.14 7.45 -4.36
N ALA A 275 15.12 8.71 -4.81
CA ALA A 275 15.74 9.13 -6.07
C ALA A 275 17.25 8.84 -6.15
N GLU A 276 18.01 9.10 -5.10
CA GLU A 276 19.47 8.85 -5.05
C GLU A 276 19.83 7.70 -4.11
N ARG A 277 19.43 7.84 -2.85
CA ARG A 277 19.55 6.82 -1.80
C ARG A 277 18.32 6.89 -0.95
N VAL A 278 17.85 5.72 -0.49
CA VAL A 278 16.72 5.72 0.44
C VAL A 278 17.11 6.41 1.73
N ARG A 279 16.48 7.54 2.02
CA ARG A 279 16.66 8.33 3.25
C ARG A 279 15.32 8.83 3.76
N ILE A 280 15.20 8.95 5.07
CA ILE A 280 14.05 9.58 5.70
C ILE A 280 14.11 11.08 5.41
N VAL A 281 13.00 11.66 4.95
CA VAL A 281 12.82 13.10 4.79
C VAL A 281 12.24 13.62 6.10
N GLU A 282 12.96 14.52 6.77
CA GLU A 282 12.43 15.18 7.97
C GLU A 282 11.25 16.07 7.58
N ALA A 283 10.16 16.00 8.36
CA ALA A 283 9.01 16.88 8.18
C ALA A 283 9.46 18.34 8.45
N SER A 284 9.34 19.19 7.44
CA SER A 284 9.62 20.64 7.53
C SER A 284 8.51 21.39 8.23
#